data_96b12c336766ce0804161c8da0f3347e
#
_entry.id   96b12c336766ce0804161c8da0f3347e
#
_cell.length_a   1.000
_cell.length_b   1.000
_cell.length_c   1.000
_cell.angle_alpha   90.00
_cell.angle_beta   90.00
_cell.angle_gamma   90.00
#
_symmetry.space_group_name_H-M   'P 1'
#
loop_
_entity.id
_entity.type
_entity.pdbx_description
1 polymer ?
#
loop_
_entity_poly.entity_id
_entity_poly.type
_entity_poly.pdbx_seq_one_letter_code
_entity_poly.pdbx_strand_id
1 'polypeptide(L)'
;IRYSFVGNANRCLTSCAAQSTSPNGNAGVDGMISVVAHELEEAVSDPDLNAWYDSQGSENADKCAWTFGHFQYTANGASANVHLGSRDFLIQRNLQHNTGGDKCMMDATHN
;
A
#
# COMPACT_ATOMS: atom_id res chain seq x y z
N ILE A 1 22.48 -3.83 -5.72
CA ILE A 1 21.15 -4.31 -6.14
C ILE A 1 20.19 -4.11 -4.99
N ARG A 2 19.05 -3.53 -5.28
CA ARG A 2 17.93 -3.40 -4.32
C ARG A 2 16.91 -4.49 -4.61
N TYR A 3 16.50 -5.22 -3.60
CA TYR A 3 15.50 -6.29 -3.75
C TYR A 3 14.66 -6.40 -2.49
N SER A 4 13.48 -6.99 -2.65
CA SER A 4 12.57 -7.29 -1.55
C SER A 4 11.90 -8.64 -1.80
N PHE A 5 11.46 -9.27 -0.72
CA PHE A 5 10.61 -10.44 -0.77
C PHE A 5 9.19 -10.06 -0.32
N VAL A 6 8.21 -10.34 -1.16
CA VAL A 6 6.80 -10.15 -0.82
C VAL A 6 6.07 -11.47 -1.03
N GLY A 7 5.58 -12.06 0.04
CA GLY A 7 4.90 -13.34 0.01
C GLY A 7 3.44 -13.24 -0.44
N ASN A 8 2.90 -14.34 -0.99
CA ASN A 8 1.49 -14.44 -1.31
C ASN A 8 0.66 -14.53 -0.01
N ALA A 9 -0.34 -13.67 0.13
CA ALA A 9 -1.14 -13.53 1.34
C ALA A 9 -2.25 -14.59 1.50
N ASN A 10 -2.39 -15.56 0.61
CA ASN A 10 -3.49 -16.54 0.65
C ASN A 10 -3.55 -17.34 1.96
N ARG A 11 -2.43 -17.56 2.62
CA ARG A 11 -2.38 -18.30 3.90
C ARG A 11 -2.73 -17.45 5.12
N CYS A 12 -2.82 -16.13 4.97
CA CYS A 12 -3.00 -15.21 6.09
C CYS A 12 -3.88 -14.00 5.73
N LEU A 13 -4.89 -14.18 4.89
CA LEU A 13 -5.70 -13.07 4.36
C LEU A 13 -6.23 -12.13 5.43
N THR A 14 -6.64 -12.64 6.58
CA THR A 14 -7.20 -11.82 7.66
C THR A 14 -6.20 -10.88 8.32
N SER A 15 -4.90 -11.17 8.24
CA SER A 15 -3.84 -10.35 8.83
C SER A 15 -2.83 -9.82 7.82
N CYS A 16 -2.82 -10.37 6.60
CA CYS A 16 -1.82 -10.05 5.58
C CYS A 16 -2.40 -9.33 4.36
N ALA A 17 -3.72 -9.15 4.30
CA ALA A 17 -4.40 -8.46 3.21
C ALA A 17 -5.49 -7.55 3.78
N ALA A 18 -5.79 -6.47 3.05
CA ALA A 18 -6.81 -5.52 3.47
C ALA A 18 -8.23 -6.05 3.31
N GLN A 19 -8.42 -7.02 2.43
CA GLN A 19 -9.72 -7.62 2.14
C GLN A 19 -9.55 -9.06 1.68
N SER A 20 -10.60 -9.85 1.86
CA SER A 20 -10.64 -11.24 1.43
C SER A 20 -11.33 -11.45 0.06
N THR A 21 -11.96 -10.41 -0.46
CA THR A 21 -12.59 -10.40 -1.78
C THR A 21 -11.65 -9.73 -2.78
N SER A 22 -11.35 -10.38 -3.88
CA SER A 22 -10.41 -9.87 -4.86
C SER A 22 -11.11 -9.16 -6.00
N PRO A 23 -10.69 -7.94 -6.37
CA PRO A 23 -11.18 -7.31 -7.60
C PRO A 23 -10.83 -8.11 -8.86
N ASN A 24 -9.75 -8.88 -8.83
CA ASN A 24 -9.20 -9.56 -10.02
C ASN A 24 -9.27 -11.09 -9.95
N GLY A 25 -9.90 -11.66 -8.92
CA GLY A 25 -10.10 -13.11 -8.80
C GLY A 25 -9.07 -13.86 -7.97
N ASN A 26 -8.06 -13.18 -7.39
CA ASN A 26 -7.09 -13.81 -6.49
C ASN A 26 -6.73 -12.85 -5.35
N ALA A 27 -7.37 -13.04 -4.20
CA ALA A 27 -7.22 -12.16 -3.05
C ALA A 27 -5.79 -12.09 -2.51
N GLY A 28 -5.07 -13.21 -2.52
CA GLY A 28 -3.69 -13.23 -2.04
C GLY A 28 -2.74 -12.45 -2.93
N VAL A 29 -2.90 -12.56 -4.23
CA VAL A 29 -2.09 -11.79 -5.20
C VAL A 29 -2.46 -10.31 -5.16
N ASP A 30 -3.74 -9.98 -5.13
CA ASP A 30 -4.18 -8.58 -5.04
C ASP A 30 -3.70 -7.94 -3.74
N GLY A 31 -3.72 -8.67 -2.62
CA GLY A 31 -3.18 -8.20 -1.35
C GLY A 31 -1.67 -7.95 -1.39
N MET A 32 -0.93 -8.79 -2.11
CA MET A 32 0.51 -8.59 -2.31
C MET A 32 0.84 -7.24 -2.96
N ILE A 33 0.01 -6.75 -3.87
CA ILE A 33 0.31 -5.53 -4.64
C ILE A 33 0.39 -4.32 -3.70
N SER A 34 -0.45 -4.23 -2.68
CA SER A 34 -0.33 -3.16 -1.68
C SER A 34 0.98 -3.28 -0.90
N VAL A 35 1.42 -4.47 -0.57
CA VAL A 35 2.70 -4.70 0.12
C VAL A 35 3.88 -4.40 -0.81
N VAL A 36 3.80 -4.76 -2.08
CA VAL A 36 4.81 -4.37 -3.08
C VAL A 36 4.94 -2.85 -3.16
N ALA A 37 3.82 -2.13 -3.18
CA ALA A 37 3.83 -0.66 -3.18
C ALA A 37 4.46 -0.09 -1.91
N HIS A 38 4.19 -0.70 -0.75
CA HIS A 38 4.78 -0.36 0.54
C HIS A 38 6.32 -0.48 0.49
N GLU A 39 6.80 -1.65 0.13
CA GLU A 39 8.24 -1.94 0.10
C GLU A 39 8.97 -1.12 -0.97
N LEU A 40 8.33 -0.87 -2.11
CA LEU A 40 8.90 -0.03 -3.16
C LEU A 40 9.08 1.41 -2.66
N GLU A 41 8.09 1.95 -1.98
CA GLU A 41 8.17 3.30 -1.42
C GLU A 41 9.31 3.41 -0.40
N GLU A 42 9.45 2.42 0.47
CA GLU A 42 10.54 2.39 1.44
C GLU A 42 11.91 2.23 0.77
N ALA A 43 12.01 1.43 -0.28
CA ALA A 43 13.24 1.31 -1.05
C ALA A 43 13.65 2.61 -1.74
N VAL A 44 12.68 3.47 -2.08
CA VAL A 44 12.93 4.79 -2.66
C VAL A 44 13.32 5.80 -1.58
N SER A 45 12.60 5.82 -0.45
CA SER A 45 12.79 6.82 0.60
C SER A 45 13.94 6.48 1.56
N ASP A 46 14.22 5.20 1.78
CA ASP A 46 15.23 4.75 2.75
C ASP A 46 16.00 3.51 2.25
N PRO A 47 16.71 3.59 1.10
CA PRO A 47 17.35 2.43 0.50
C PRO A 47 18.50 1.85 1.32
N ASP A 48 19.11 2.64 2.18
CA ASP A 48 20.29 2.26 2.97
C ASP A 48 20.01 2.24 4.47
N LEU A 49 18.74 2.31 4.88
CA LEU A 49 18.29 2.29 6.28
C LEU A 49 18.90 3.42 7.13
N ASN A 50 18.99 4.61 6.55
CA ASN A 50 19.60 5.76 7.19
C ASN A 50 18.89 7.09 6.89
N ALA A 51 17.66 7.06 6.39
CA ALA A 51 16.88 8.23 6.01
C ALA A 51 15.37 7.98 6.16
N TRP A 52 14.60 9.06 6.35
CA TRP A 52 13.14 9.04 6.31
C TRP A 52 12.48 8.05 7.27
N TYR A 53 13.05 7.89 8.45
CA TYR A 53 12.42 7.12 9.54
C TYR A 53 12.39 7.95 10.81
N ASP A 54 11.45 7.62 11.70
CA ASP A 54 11.33 8.29 12.99
C ASP A 54 12.15 7.61 14.10
N SER A 55 12.03 8.12 15.33
CA SER A 55 12.76 7.59 16.49
C SER A 55 12.41 6.15 16.85
N GLN A 56 11.30 5.61 16.33
CA GLN A 56 10.84 4.24 16.53
C GLN A 56 11.18 3.34 15.35
N GLY A 57 11.84 3.88 14.32
CA GLY A 57 12.20 3.14 13.12
C GLY A 57 11.07 3.04 12.08
N SER A 58 9.95 3.73 12.29
CA SER A 58 8.84 3.71 11.32
C SER A 58 9.14 4.61 10.13
N GLU A 59 9.06 4.00 8.94
CA GLU A 59 9.31 4.68 7.67
C GLU A 59 8.02 5.28 7.10
N ASN A 60 8.10 5.88 5.94
CA ASN A 60 6.99 6.59 5.31
C ASN A 60 5.77 5.68 5.10
N ALA A 61 5.96 4.54 4.48
CA ALA A 61 4.86 3.62 4.18
C ALA A 61 4.27 3.00 5.46
N ASP A 62 5.09 2.76 6.50
CA ASP A 62 4.64 2.25 7.80
C ASP A 62 3.61 3.18 8.45
N LYS A 63 3.83 4.49 8.33
CA LYS A 63 2.96 5.50 8.95
C LYS A 63 1.56 5.53 8.36
N CYS A 64 1.40 5.02 7.14
CA CYS A 64 0.13 4.99 6.43
C CYS A 64 -0.34 3.56 6.13
N ALA A 65 0.28 2.56 6.73
CA ALA A 65 -0.09 1.16 6.56
C ALA A 65 -1.58 0.94 6.86
N TRP A 66 -2.24 0.12 6.05
CA TRP A 66 -3.66 -0.22 6.18
C TRP A 66 -4.61 0.98 6.06
N THR A 67 -4.17 2.07 5.44
CA THR A 67 -5.00 3.22 5.10
C THR A 67 -5.13 3.34 3.60
N PHE A 68 -6.35 3.48 3.08
CA PHE A 68 -6.62 3.39 1.65
C PHE A 68 -7.33 4.64 1.09
N GLY A 69 -7.76 5.55 1.96
CA GLY A 69 -8.43 6.77 1.54
C GLY A 69 -9.75 6.50 0.85
N HIS A 70 -10.04 7.30 -0.18
CA HIS A 70 -11.25 7.13 -0.96
C HIS A 70 -11.13 5.92 -1.89
N PHE A 71 -12.14 5.06 -1.88
CA PHE A 71 -12.19 3.87 -2.71
C PHE A 71 -13.59 3.64 -3.25
N GLN A 72 -13.70 2.80 -4.27
CA GLN A 72 -14.96 2.39 -4.88
C GLN A 72 -15.12 0.87 -4.78
N TYR A 73 -16.35 0.39 -4.89
CA TYR A 73 -16.62 -1.05 -4.96
C TYR A 73 -16.63 -1.53 -6.40
N THR A 74 -15.99 -2.66 -6.64
CA THR A 74 -16.05 -3.36 -7.91
C THR A 74 -17.35 -4.16 -8.03
N ALA A 75 -17.64 -4.72 -9.21
CA ALA A 75 -18.88 -5.45 -9.45
C ALA A 75 -19.09 -6.65 -8.52
N ASN A 76 -17.99 -7.27 -8.04
CA ASN A 76 -18.06 -8.40 -7.09
C ASN A 76 -18.01 -7.99 -5.61
N GLY A 77 -18.13 -6.68 -5.33
CA GLY A 77 -18.15 -6.16 -3.96
C GLY A 77 -16.77 -5.92 -3.33
N ALA A 78 -15.67 -6.13 -4.05
CA ALA A 78 -14.35 -5.80 -3.56
C ALA A 78 -14.12 -4.27 -3.57
N SER A 79 -13.24 -3.80 -2.69
CA SER A 79 -12.81 -2.40 -2.68
C SER A 79 -11.64 -2.19 -3.62
N ALA A 80 -11.59 -1.04 -4.30
CA ALA A 80 -10.48 -0.65 -5.16
C ALA A 80 -10.31 0.87 -5.18
N ASN A 81 -9.07 1.34 -5.20
CA ASN A 81 -8.74 2.77 -5.29
C ASN A 81 -7.78 3.10 -6.44
N VAL A 82 -7.23 2.09 -7.11
CA VAL A 82 -6.31 2.27 -8.23
C VAL A 82 -6.73 1.37 -9.38
N HIS A 83 -6.75 1.92 -10.60
CA HIS A 83 -7.02 1.18 -11.83
C HIS A 83 -5.76 1.19 -12.69
N LEU A 84 -5.22 0.00 -12.98
CA LEU A 84 -4.00 -0.17 -13.77
C LEU A 84 -4.26 -1.12 -14.92
N GLY A 85 -4.21 -0.61 -16.15
CA GLY A 85 -4.57 -1.38 -17.34
C GLY A 85 -6.03 -1.80 -17.28
N SER A 86 -6.32 -3.09 -17.22
CA SER A 86 -7.67 -3.64 -17.09
C SER A 86 -7.98 -4.18 -15.69
N ARG A 87 -7.16 -3.85 -14.69
CA ARG A 87 -7.28 -4.40 -13.34
C ARG A 87 -7.46 -3.31 -12.29
N ASP A 88 -8.18 -3.67 -11.25
CA ASP A 88 -8.44 -2.81 -10.10
C ASP A 88 -7.71 -3.33 -8.88
N PHE A 89 -7.12 -2.42 -8.09
CA PHE A 89 -6.36 -2.78 -6.89
C PHE A 89 -6.76 -1.87 -5.72
N LEU A 90 -6.55 -2.38 -4.51
CA LEU A 90 -6.62 -1.60 -3.28
C LEU A 90 -5.18 -1.43 -2.77
N ILE A 91 -4.63 -0.22 -2.93
CA ILE A 91 -3.25 0.09 -2.60
C ILE A 91 -3.23 1.12 -1.47
N GLN A 92 -2.34 0.93 -0.50
CA GLN A 92 -2.22 1.84 0.63
C GLN A 92 -1.76 3.24 0.23
N ARG A 93 -2.11 4.20 1.06
CA ARG A 93 -1.57 5.55 0.98
C ARG A 93 -0.15 5.60 1.55
N ASN A 94 0.58 6.66 1.20
CA ASN A 94 1.87 6.97 1.77
C ASN A 94 1.86 8.35 2.42
N LEU A 95 2.84 8.63 3.28
CA LEU A 95 2.90 9.88 3.99
C LEU A 95 3.41 10.98 3.06
N GLN A 96 2.62 12.00 2.89
CA GLN A 96 3.03 13.24 2.25
C GLN A 96 3.47 14.24 3.31
N HIS A 97 4.73 14.63 3.26
CA HIS A 97 5.29 15.64 4.13
C HIS A 97 5.05 17.04 3.56
N ASN A 98 4.46 17.94 4.34
CA ASN A 98 4.26 19.33 3.90
C ASN A 98 4.21 20.29 5.09
N THR A 99 4.28 21.59 4.81
CA THR A 99 4.35 22.66 5.81
C THR A 99 3.08 22.78 6.67
N GLY A 100 1.95 22.29 6.18
CA GLY A 100 0.67 22.29 6.91
C GLY A 100 0.44 21.05 7.76
N GLY A 101 1.44 20.16 7.84
CA GLY A 101 1.37 18.88 8.54
C GLY A 101 1.36 17.69 7.58
N ASP A 102 1.81 16.57 8.09
CA ASP A 102 1.92 15.34 7.31
C ASP A 102 0.56 14.66 7.16
N LYS A 103 0.30 14.09 6.00
CA LYS A 103 -0.95 13.40 5.70
C LYS A 103 -0.71 12.14 4.89
N CYS A 104 -1.50 11.12 5.14
CA CYS A 104 -1.55 9.95 4.28
C CYS A 104 -2.34 10.27 3.00
N MET A 105 -1.69 10.15 1.86
CA MET A 105 -2.25 10.52 0.55
C MET A 105 -2.01 9.41 -0.46
N MET A 106 -2.86 9.33 -1.48
CA MET A 106 -2.64 8.44 -2.64
C MET A 106 -1.59 9.02 -3.58
N ASP A 107 -1.65 10.33 -3.79
CA ASP A 107 -0.67 11.08 -4.57
C ASP A 107 -0.63 12.53 -4.05
N ALA A 108 0.07 13.42 -4.74
CA ALA A 108 0.23 14.81 -4.32
C ALA A 108 -1.09 15.58 -4.15
N THR A 109 -2.19 15.12 -4.74
CA THR A 109 -3.47 15.83 -4.80
C THR A 109 -4.68 15.03 -4.30
N HIS A 110 -4.56 13.70 -4.08
CA HIS A 110 -5.66 12.80 -3.72
C HIS A 110 -5.39 12.05 -2.40
N ASN A 111 -6.42 12.01 -1.57
CA ASN A 111 -6.41 11.22 -0.35
C ASN A 111 -6.44 9.72 -0.64
#